data_6e3e69da3b4ab756307b8a56b325db9e
#
_entry.id   6e3e69da3b4ab756307b8a56b325db9e
#
_cell.length_a   1.000
_cell.length_b   1.000
_cell.length_c   1.000
_cell.angle_alpha   90.00
_cell.angle_beta   90.00
_cell.angle_gamma   90.00
#
_symmetry.space_group_name_H-M   'P 1'
#
loop_
_entity.id
_entity.type
_entity.pdbx_description
1 polymer ?
#
loop_
_entity_poly.entity_id
_entity_poly.type
_entity_poly.pdbx_seq_one_letter_code
_entity_poly.pdbx_strand_id
1 'polypeptide(L)'
;MTIKTIFLDRDGVINKEVEYLFRISDFEFIEGVFDACLHFHHLGYKIIIISNQSGIARGYYNENDYQKLTEWMLGQFNDNGINILDIFYCPHSPESLCECRKPKPGMLIEAKDKYNIGMKDSWMIGDKETDIEAANLAGINNTILVRSGHLVYESNSSSKFIVDSIKQSNEVIKT
;
A
#
# COMPACT_ATOMS: atom_id res chain seq x y z
N MET A 1 11.61 -20.48 -6.93
CA MET A 1 11.86 -19.08 -7.33
C MET A 1 11.00 -18.17 -6.48
N THR A 2 11.53 -17.06 -6.01
CA THR A 2 10.77 -16.01 -5.31
C THR A 2 10.09 -15.09 -6.32
N ILE A 3 8.93 -14.53 -5.97
CA ILE A 3 8.27 -13.49 -6.76
C ILE A 3 8.70 -12.11 -6.29
N LYS A 4 8.81 -11.15 -7.19
CA LYS A 4 9.03 -9.74 -6.86
C LYS A 4 7.69 -9.00 -6.81
N THR A 5 7.54 -8.12 -5.84
CA THR A 5 6.24 -7.52 -5.49
C THR A 5 6.36 -6.01 -5.30
N ILE A 6 5.36 -5.27 -5.77
CA ILE A 6 5.11 -3.89 -5.35
C ILE A 6 4.06 -3.94 -4.24
N PHE A 7 4.45 -3.52 -3.05
CA PHE A 7 3.52 -3.29 -1.96
C PHE A 7 3.03 -1.84 -1.98
N LEU A 8 1.74 -1.66 -1.93
CA LEU A 8 1.09 -0.34 -1.95
C LEU A 8 0.32 -0.12 -0.65
N ASP A 9 0.50 1.02 -0.01
CA ASP A 9 -0.53 1.51 0.90
C ASP A 9 -1.77 1.90 0.11
N ARG A 10 -2.95 1.95 0.75
CA ARG A 10 -4.20 2.33 0.10
C ARG A 10 -4.41 3.84 0.14
N ASP A 11 -4.68 4.36 1.33
CA ASP A 11 -5.03 5.76 1.54
C ASP A 11 -3.80 6.67 1.34
N GLY A 12 -3.90 7.65 0.46
CA GLY A 12 -2.81 8.54 0.10
C GLY A 12 -1.89 8.03 -1.03
N VAL A 13 -2.02 6.76 -1.44
CA VAL A 13 -1.25 6.14 -2.55
C VAL A 13 -2.17 5.74 -3.70
N ILE A 14 -3.18 4.92 -3.42
CA ILE A 14 -4.16 4.44 -4.41
C ILE A 14 -5.30 5.45 -4.55
N ASN A 15 -5.82 5.91 -3.43
CA ASN A 15 -6.90 6.89 -3.35
C ASN A 15 -6.47 8.13 -2.57
N LYS A 16 -7.15 9.25 -2.86
CA LYS A 16 -6.99 10.47 -2.06
C LYS A 16 -7.28 10.18 -0.60
N GLU A 17 -6.46 10.72 0.29
CA GLU A 17 -6.65 10.58 1.72
C GLU A 17 -7.95 11.28 2.14
N VAL A 18 -8.83 10.50 2.73
CA VAL A 18 -10.03 10.96 3.42
C VAL A 18 -10.05 10.25 4.76
N GLU A 19 -10.14 10.98 5.84
CA GLU A 19 -10.10 10.42 7.19
C GLU A 19 -11.19 9.35 7.36
N TYR A 20 -10.76 8.12 7.68
CA TYR A 20 -11.64 6.96 7.88
C TYR A 20 -12.54 6.63 6.67
N LEU A 21 -11.98 6.63 5.47
CA LEU A 21 -12.67 6.32 4.23
C LEU A 21 -13.26 4.90 4.22
N PHE A 22 -14.58 4.78 4.06
CA PHE A 22 -15.28 3.50 3.94
C PHE A 22 -16.42 3.49 2.92
N ARG A 23 -16.80 4.64 2.37
CA ARG A 23 -17.87 4.75 1.37
C ARG A 23 -17.30 4.79 -0.04
N ILE A 24 -17.93 4.08 -0.96
CA ILE A 24 -17.57 4.10 -2.37
C ILE A 24 -17.73 5.52 -2.95
N SER A 25 -18.78 6.26 -2.53
CA SER A 25 -19.02 7.64 -2.99
C SER A 25 -17.90 8.63 -2.67
N ASP A 26 -17.10 8.33 -1.66
CA ASP A 26 -16.05 9.20 -1.14
C ASP A 26 -14.65 8.75 -1.66
N PHE A 27 -14.60 7.63 -2.39
CA PHE A 27 -13.36 7.06 -2.91
C PHE A 27 -12.98 7.71 -4.25
N GLU A 28 -11.87 8.40 -4.26
CA GLU A 28 -11.32 9.00 -5.48
C GLU A 28 -9.91 8.45 -5.73
N PHE A 29 -9.72 7.77 -6.87
CA PHE A 29 -8.40 7.28 -7.26
C PHE A 29 -7.42 8.43 -7.50
N ILE A 30 -6.18 8.26 -7.08
CA ILE A 30 -5.08 9.18 -7.41
C ILE A 30 -4.76 9.04 -8.91
N GLU A 31 -4.56 10.19 -9.56
CA GLU A 31 -4.22 10.23 -10.99
C GLU A 31 -2.98 9.39 -11.29
N GLY A 32 -3.10 8.55 -12.30
CA GLY A 32 -1.99 7.71 -12.78
C GLY A 32 -1.82 6.38 -12.04
N VAL A 33 -2.66 6.05 -11.05
CA VAL A 33 -2.52 4.80 -10.30
C VAL A 33 -2.65 3.56 -11.18
N PHE A 34 -3.61 3.56 -12.12
CA PHE A 34 -3.80 2.43 -13.04
C PHE A 34 -2.62 2.28 -14.01
N ASP A 35 -2.14 3.38 -14.58
CA ASP A 35 -0.97 3.37 -15.47
C ASP A 35 0.28 2.88 -14.74
N ALA A 36 0.49 3.30 -13.50
CA ALA A 36 1.58 2.83 -12.67
C ALA A 36 1.49 1.32 -12.40
N CYS A 37 0.32 0.83 -12.04
CA CYS A 37 0.11 -0.60 -11.78
C CYS A 37 0.30 -1.46 -13.04
N LEU A 38 -0.15 -0.99 -14.22
CA LEU A 38 0.11 -1.65 -15.49
C LEU A 38 1.60 -1.70 -15.79
N HIS A 39 2.32 -0.60 -15.56
CA HIS A 39 3.78 -0.55 -15.72
C HIS A 39 4.46 -1.59 -14.82
N PHE A 40 4.07 -1.71 -13.55
CA PHE A 40 4.62 -2.72 -12.64
C PHE A 40 4.37 -4.14 -13.14
N HIS A 41 3.18 -4.42 -13.66
CA HIS A 41 2.87 -5.71 -14.28
C HIS A 41 3.76 -6.02 -15.50
N HIS A 42 3.98 -5.04 -16.38
CA HIS A 42 4.87 -5.19 -17.53
C HIS A 42 6.31 -5.48 -17.12
N LEU A 43 6.75 -4.94 -15.98
CA LEU A 43 8.04 -5.26 -15.39
C LEU A 43 8.07 -6.62 -14.65
N GLY A 44 6.94 -7.34 -14.60
CA GLY A 44 6.82 -8.65 -13.97
C GLY A 44 6.63 -8.65 -12.45
N TYR A 45 6.27 -7.51 -11.86
CA TYR A 45 5.90 -7.43 -10.45
C TYR A 45 4.48 -7.93 -10.20
N LYS A 46 4.28 -8.57 -9.05
CA LYS A 46 2.96 -8.74 -8.45
C LYS A 46 2.64 -7.51 -7.60
N ILE A 47 1.35 -7.25 -7.38
CA ILE A 47 0.91 -6.11 -6.57
C ILE A 47 0.14 -6.63 -5.37
N ILE A 48 0.51 -6.16 -4.19
CA ILE A 48 -0.17 -6.45 -2.91
C ILE A 48 -0.44 -5.12 -2.20
N ILE A 49 -1.64 -4.99 -1.63
CA ILE A 49 -2.03 -3.81 -0.86
C ILE A 49 -1.85 -4.08 0.63
N ILE A 50 -1.25 -3.14 1.36
CA ILE A 50 -0.95 -3.23 2.81
C ILE A 50 -1.51 -2.00 3.51
N SER A 51 -2.58 -2.13 4.28
CA SER A 51 -3.31 -0.98 4.81
C SER A 51 -3.57 -1.04 6.31
N ASN A 52 -3.34 0.07 7.03
CA ASN A 52 -3.85 0.26 8.39
C ASN A 52 -5.29 0.78 8.33
N GLN A 53 -6.22 0.11 8.98
CA GLN A 53 -7.66 0.40 8.97
C GLN A 53 -8.22 0.53 10.39
N SER A 54 -7.67 1.44 11.18
CA SER A 54 -8.05 1.64 12.60
C SER A 54 -9.48 2.14 12.81
N GLY A 55 -10.14 2.64 11.76
CA GLY A 55 -11.55 3.01 11.81
C GLY A 55 -12.47 1.87 12.22
N ILE A 56 -12.07 0.62 11.94
CA ILE A 56 -12.81 -0.58 12.37
C ILE A 56 -12.77 -0.68 13.90
N ALA A 57 -11.59 -0.65 14.52
CA ALA A 57 -11.46 -0.70 15.99
C ALA A 57 -12.10 0.52 16.69
N ARG A 58 -12.11 1.68 16.02
CA ARG A 58 -12.73 2.91 16.52
C ARG A 58 -14.25 2.95 16.36
N GLY A 59 -14.85 1.99 15.63
CA GLY A 59 -16.29 1.92 15.40
C GLY A 59 -16.83 2.93 14.38
N TYR A 60 -15.98 3.53 13.55
CA TYR A 60 -16.42 4.45 12.48
C TYR A 60 -17.04 3.72 11.30
N TYR A 61 -16.61 2.49 11.04
CA TYR A 61 -17.15 1.54 10.09
C TYR A 61 -16.79 0.12 10.51
N ASN A 62 -17.47 -0.86 9.97
CA ASN A 62 -17.26 -2.26 10.32
C ASN A 62 -16.53 -3.05 9.21
N GLU A 63 -16.21 -4.32 9.48
CA GLU A 63 -15.58 -5.22 8.52
C GLU A 63 -16.37 -5.35 7.21
N ASN A 64 -17.69 -5.38 7.28
CA ASN A 64 -18.53 -5.50 6.09
C ASN A 64 -18.47 -4.23 5.22
N ASP A 65 -18.40 -3.05 5.83
CA ASP A 65 -18.21 -1.79 5.09
C ASP A 65 -16.84 -1.78 4.40
N TYR A 66 -15.79 -2.20 5.11
CA TYR A 66 -14.44 -2.34 4.57
C TYR A 66 -14.40 -3.32 3.40
N GLN A 67 -15.03 -4.49 3.54
CA GLN A 67 -15.08 -5.51 2.48
C GLN A 67 -15.79 -5.01 1.23
N LYS A 68 -16.95 -4.36 1.37
CA LYS A 68 -17.70 -3.79 0.23
C LYS A 68 -16.88 -2.77 -0.56
N LEU A 69 -16.18 -1.87 0.14
CA LEU A 69 -15.31 -0.91 -0.51
C LEU A 69 -14.14 -1.60 -1.22
N THR A 70 -13.55 -2.59 -0.55
CA THR A 70 -12.42 -3.37 -1.09
C THR A 70 -12.81 -4.15 -2.35
N GLU A 71 -13.94 -4.83 -2.34
CA GLU A 71 -14.46 -5.57 -3.51
C GLU A 71 -14.71 -4.63 -4.70
N TRP A 72 -15.32 -3.48 -4.45
CA TRP A 72 -15.53 -2.47 -5.48
C TRP A 72 -14.20 -1.95 -6.03
N MET A 73 -13.24 -1.61 -5.17
CA MET A 73 -11.90 -1.15 -5.58
C MET A 73 -11.17 -2.19 -6.44
N LEU A 74 -11.21 -3.47 -6.03
CA LEU A 74 -10.64 -4.57 -6.81
C LEU A 74 -11.32 -4.73 -8.17
N GLY A 75 -12.63 -4.53 -8.24
CA GLY A 75 -13.37 -4.49 -9.49
C GLY A 75 -12.84 -3.42 -10.45
N GLN A 76 -12.58 -2.21 -9.93
CA GLN A 76 -12.01 -1.11 -10.73
C GLN A 76 -10.60 -1.45 -11.26
N PHE A 77 -9.74 -2.07 -10.46
CA PHE A 77 -8.43 -2.55 -10.92
C PHE A 77 -8.59 -3.61 -12.02
N ASN A 78 -9.46 -4.59 -11.80
CA ASN A 78 -9.70 -5.67 -12.76
C ASN A 78 -10.25 -5.13 -14.10
N ASP A 79 -11.17 -4.18 -14.07
CA ASP A 79 -11.72 -3.53 -15.26
C ASP A 79 -10.65 -2.77 -16.06
N ASN A 80 -9.57 -2.34 -15.41
CA ASN A 80 -8.39 -1.75 -16.04
C ASN A 80 -7.28 -2.77 -16.36
N GLY A 81 -7.56 -4.08 -16.31
CA GLY A 81 -6.61 -5.14 -16.65
C GLY A 81 -5.52 -5.37 -15.59
N ILE A 82 -5.73 -4.91 -14.35
CA ILE A 82 -4.76 -5.01 -13.27
C ILE A 82 -5.22 -6.08 -12.28
N ASN A 83 -4.37 -7.07 -12.05
CA ASN A 83 -4.60 -8.09 -11.03
C ASN A 83 -3.86 -7.74 -9.73
N ILE A 84 -4.61 -7.40 -8.69
CA ILE A 84 -4.10 -7.29 -7.32
C ILE A 84 -4.00 -8.70 -6.75
N LEU A 85 -2.80 -9.13 -6.38
CA LEU A 85 -2.57 -10.50 -5.90
C LEU A 85 -3.25 -10.76 -4.57
N ASP A 86 -3.17 -9.80 -3.63
CA ASP A 86 -3.79 -9.90 -2.30
C ASP A 86 -3.89 -8.54 -1.62
N ILE A 87 -4.65 -8.49 -0.54
CA ILE A 87 -4.77 -7.33 0.35
C ILE A 87 -4.61 -7.79 1.79
N PHE A 88 -3.69 -7.16 2.51
CA PHE A 88 -3.52 -7.32 3.96
C PHE A 88 -3.89 -6.01 4.66
N TYR A 89 -4.66 -6.09 5.72
CA TYR A 89 -5.04 -4.92 6.49
C TYR A 89 -4.99 -5.17 7.99
N CYS A 90 -4.73 -4.13 8.74
CA CYS A 90 -4.75 -4.16 10.19
C CYS A 90 -5.97 -3.38 10.70
N PRO A 91 -6.97 -4.05 11.34
CA PRO A 91 -8.16 -3.39 11.84
C PRO A 91 -7.97 -2.73 13.22
N HIS A 92 -6.79 -2.91 13.83
CA HIS A 92 -6.55 -2.53 15.21
C HIS A 92 -6.28 -1.03 15.40
N SER A 93 -6.57 -0.53 16.59
CA SER A 93 -6.22 0.84 16.99
C SER A 93 -4.71 1.00 17.21
N PRO A 94 -4.19 2.25 17.20
CA PRO A 94 -2.77 2.51 17.50
C PRO A 94 -2.31 2.00 18.87
N GLU A 95 -3.20 1.93 19.84
CA GLU A 95 -2.93 1.48 21.21
C GLU A 95 -2.89 -0.04 21.35
N SER A 96 -3.28 -0.76 20.33
CA SER A 96 -3.23 -2.23 20.30
C SER A 96 -1.79 -2.75 20.29
N LEU A 97 -1.57 -3.87 20.95
CA LEU A 97 -0.29 -4.58 20.98
C LEU A 97 -0.15 -5.57 19.80
N CYS A 98 -0.92 -5.39 18.71
CA CYS A 98 -0.83 -6.26 17.53
C CYS A 98 0.52 -6.15 16.82
N GLU A 99 0.87 -7.19 16.06
CA GLU A 99 2.08 -7.22 15.23
C GLU A 99 1.84 -6.76 13.78
N CYS A 100 0.56 -6.61 13.37
CA CYS A 100 0.21 -6.28 11.99
C CYS A 100 0.26 -4.79 11.65
N ARG A 101 0.01 -3.89 12.64
CA ARG A 101 -0.07 -2.45 12.37
C ARG A 101 1.28 -1.85 12.02
N LYS A 102 1.39 -1.21 10.84
CA LYS A 102 2.57 -0.41 10.46
C LYS A 102 2.81 0.71 11.50
N PRO A 103 4.04 0.91 12.00
CA PRO A 103 5.34 0.52 11.40
C PRO A 103 5.80 -0.92 11.67
N LYS A 104 5.03 -1.76 12.37
CA LYS A 104 5.41 -3.16 12.51
C LYS A 104 5.28 -3.89 11.17
N PRO A 105 6.16 -4.87 10.88
CA PRO A 105 6.23 -5.51 9.58
C PRO A 105 5.28 -6.70 9.39
N GLY A 106 4.39 -6.99 10.35
CA GLY A 106 3.62 -8.23 10.39
C GLY A 106 2.87 -8.57 9.11
N MET A 107 2.14 -7.61 8.51
CA MET A 107 1.43 -7.84 7.25
C MET A 107 2.38 -8.16 6.08
N LEU A 108 3.55 -7.50 6.03
CA LEU A 108 4.57 -7.74 5.00
C LEU A 108 5.23 -9.12 5.15
N ILE A 109 5.48 -9.55 6.39
CA ILE A 109 6.03 -10.89 6.68
C ILE A 109 5.01 -11.96 6.34
N GLU A 110 3.73 -11.77 6.69
CA GLU A 110 2.66 -12.69 6.33
C GLU A 110 2.55 -12.86 4.80
N ALA A 111 2.56 -11.73 4.06
CA ALA A 111 2.55 -11.77 2.60
C ALA A 111 3.78 -12.50 2.03
N LYS A 112 4.98 -12.22 2.58
CA LYS A 112 6.22 -12.89 2.20
C LYS A 112 6.12 -14.40 2.32
N ASP A 113 5.64 -14.88 3.46
CA ASP A 113 5.57 -16.31 3.76
C ASP A 113 4.47 -17.00 2.92
N LYS A 114 3.32 -16.32 2.72
CA LYS A 114 2.21 -16.85 1.92
C LYS A 114 2.56 -17.01 0.45
N TYR A 115 3.32 -16.09 -0.13
CA TYR A 115 3.59 -16.03 -1.57
C TYR A 115 5.04 -16.25 -1.96
N ASN A 116 5.92 -16.59 -1.01
CA ASN A 116 7.35 -16.75 -1.24
C ASN A 116 7.98 -15.53 -1.93
N ILE A 117 7.80 -14.34 -1.33
CA ILE A 117 8.21 -13.07 -1.92
C ILE A 117 9.69 -12.79 -1.64
N GLY A 118 10.42 -12.40 -2.68
CA GLY A 118 11.79 -11.88 -2.60
C GLY A 118 11.79 -10.42 -2.14
N MET A 119 11.93 -10.17 -0.83
CA MET A 119 11.80 -8.83 -0.26
C MET A 119 12.86 -7.85 -0.80
N LYS A 120 14.08 -8.33 -1.07
CA LYS A 120 15.17 -7.49 -1.61
C LYS A 120 14.89 -6.97 -3.03
N ASP A 121 14.10 -7.71 -3.80
CA ASP A 121 13.72 -7.38 -5.18
C ASP A 121 12.35 -6.70 -5.25
N SER A 122 11.73 -6.47 -4.11
CA SER A 122 10.40 -5.87 -3.97
C SER A 122 10.48 -4.40 -3.56
N TRP A 123 9.37 -3.69 -3.73
CA TRP A 123 9.23 -2.27 -3.42
C TRP A 123 8.07 -2.03 -2.46
N MET A 124 8.19 -0.99 -1.64
CA MET A 124 7.08 -0.41 -0.89
C MET A 124 6.83 1.03 -1.33
N ILE A 125 5.58 1.34 -1.63
CA ILE A 125 5.12 2.70 -1.92
C ILE A 125 4.10 3.08 -0.85
N GLY A 126 4.41 4.09 -0.07
CA GLY A 126 3.58 4.58 1.03
C GLY A 126 3.58 6.11 1.12
N ASP A 127 2.64 6.65 1.87
CA ASP A 127 2.50 8.09 2.10
C ASP A 127 2.94 8.53 3.50
N LYS A 128 3.32 7.55 4.35
CA LYS A 128 3.79 7.79 5.74
C LYS A 128 5.14 7.13 6.00
N GLU A 129 5.90 7.72 6.90
CA GLU A 129 7.16 7.11 7.33
C GLU A 129 6.94 5.71 7.96
N THR A 130 5.79 5.47 8.60
CA THR A 130 5.43 4.14 9.12
C THR A 130 5.35 3.05 8.06
N ASP A 131 5.05 3.39 6.80
CA ASP A 131 5.08 2.46 5.67
C ASP A 131 6.53 2.07 5.35
N ILE A 132 7.41 3.07 5.34
CA ILE A 132 8.82 2.93 5.03
C ILE A 132 9.54 2.11 6.12
N GLU A 133 9.27 2.42 7.39
CA GLU A 133 9.80 1.67 8.53
C GLU A 133 9.38 0.21 8.49
N ALA A 134 8.08 -0.07 8.26
CA ALA A 134 7.58 -1.43 8.13
C ALA A 134 8.29 -2.20 7.00
N ALA A 135 8.48 -1.55 5.85
CA ALA A 135 9.19 -2.13 4.71
C ALA A 135 10.64 -2.46 5.04
N ASN A 136 11.38 -1.51 5.63
CA ASN A 136 12.76 -1.71 6.04
C ASN A 136 12.91 -2.86 7.05
N LEU A 137 12.01 -2.93 8.04
CA LEU A 137 11.98 -4.03 9.03
C LEU A 137 11.67 -5.39 8.39
N ALA A 138 10.89 -5.41 7.32
CA ALA A 138 10.58 -6.62 6.56
C ALA A 138 11.69 -7.03 5.56
N GLY A 139 12.74 -6.21 5.41
CA GLY A 139 13.84 -6.47 4.48
C GLY A 139 13.64 -5.89 3.08
N ILE A 140 12.69 -4.99 2.89
CA ILE A 140 12.48 -4.23 1.66
C ILE A 140 13.24 -2.91 1.78
N ASN A 141 14.34 -2.78 1.02
CA ASN A 141 15.14 -1.55 1.01
C ASN A 141 14.77 -0.60 -0.15
N ASN A 142 13.95 -1.05 -1.07
CA ASN A 142 13.45 -0.24 -2.18
C ASN A 142 12.14 0.40 -1.76
N THR A 143 12.19 1.65 -1.36
CA THR A 143 11.04 2.38 -0.80
C THR A 143 10.82 3.69 -1.52
N ILE A 144 9.56 4.04 -1.71
CA ILE A 144 9.10 5.31 -2.27
C ILE A 144 8.08 5.92 -1.31
N LEU A 145 8.38 7.12 -0.83
CA LEU A 145 7.44 7.93 -0.07
C LEU A 145 6.77 8.93 -1.02
N VAL A 146 5.44 8.97 -1.03
CA VAL A 146 4.68 9.86 -1.89
C VAL A 146 4.10 11.04 -1.10
N ARG A 147 4.02 12.22 -1.75
CA ARG A 147 3.45 13.45 -1.16
C ARG A 147 1.93 13.55 -1.33
N SER A 148 1.30 12.60 -2.02
CA SER A 148 -0.12 12.64 -2.38
C SER A 148 -1.09 12.30 -1.23
N GLY A 149 -0.58 11.95 -0.07
CA GLY A 149 -1.37 11.62 1.12
C GLY A 149 -1.10 12.56 2.29
N HIS A 150 -0.55 12.01 3.37
CA HIS A 150 -0.20 12.78 4.56
C HIS A 150 1.00 13.71 4.36
N LEU A 151 1.13 14.69 5.26
CA LEU A 151 2.28 15.58 5.27
C LEU A 151 3.58 14.78 5.44
N VAL A 152 4.52 15.00 4.54
CA VAL A 152 5.82 14.32 4.52
C VAL A 152 6.90 15.25 5.08
N TYR A 153 7.64 14.76 6.09
CA TYR A 153 8.83 15.44 6.63
C TYR A 153 10.09 14.84 5.97
N GLU A 154 10.42 15.33 4.79
CA GLU A 154 11.45 14.74 3.91
C GLU A 154 12.83 14.64 4.56
N SER A 155 13.22 15.64 5.37
CA SER A 155 14.50 15.65 6.07
C SER A 155 14.69 14.52 7.08
N ASN A 156 13.60 13.91 7.52
CA ASN A 156 13.60 12.83 8.53
C ASN A 156 13.22 11.46 7.92
N SER A 157 13.00 11.42 6.61
CA SER A 157 12.59 10.17 5.96
C SER A 157 13.76 9.23 5.73
N SER A 158 13.54 7.94 6.00
CA SER A 158 14.43 6.84 5.64
C SER A 158 14.10 6.23 4.27
N SER A 159 13.16 6.83 3.53
CA SER A 159 12.79 6.38 2.20
C SER A 159 13.92 6.56 1.19
N LYS A 160 14.08 5.59 0.29
CA LYS A 160 15.09 5.65 -0.78
C LYS A 160 14.77 6.72 -1.82
N PHE A 161 13.50 6.93 -2.11
CA PHE A 161 13.00 7.94 -3.04
C PHE A 161 11.78 8.65 -2.46
N ILE A 162 11.60 9.92 -2.81
CA ILE A 162 10.43 10.74 -2.48
C ILE A 162 9.92 11.35 -3.78
N VAL A 163 8.65 11.13 -4.09
CA VAL A 163 8.00 11.62 -5.32
C VAL A 163 6.62 12.20 -5.00
N ASP A 164 6.01 12.91 -5.96
CA ASP A 164 4.74 13.58 -5.71
C ASP A 164 3.57 12.62 -5.55
N SER A 165 3.52 11.57 -6.37
CA SER A 165 2.48 10.52 -6.29
C SER A 165 2.98 9.22 -6.91
N ILE A 166 2.15 8.18 -6.85
CA ILE A 166 2.42 6.89 -7.50
C ILE A 166 2.70 7.04 -9.00
N LYS A 167 2.18 8.07 -9.66
CA LYS A 167 2.41 8.35 -11.08
C LYS A 167 3.91 8.48 -11.41
N GLN A 168 4.69 9.16 -10.56
CA GLN A 168 6.12 9.34 -10.75
C GLN A 168 6.95 8.11 -10.38
N SER A 169 6.35 7.11 -9.73
CA SER A 169 7.07 5.87 -9.41
C SER A 169 7.53 5.12 -10.66
N ASN A 170 6.88 5.33 -11.82
CA ASN A 170 7.28 4.77 -13.11
C ASN A 170 8.66 5.28 -13.57
N GLU A 171 9.08 6.45 -13.11
CA GLU A 171 10.40 7.01 -13.42
C GLU A 171 11.50 6.42 -12.53
N VAL A 172 11.12 5.88 -11.39
CA VAL A 172 12.00 5.27 -10.39
C VAL A 172 12.13 3.77 -10.59
N ILE A 173 11.00 3.07 -10.78
CA ILE A 173 10.97 1.62 -10.96
C ILE A 173 11.05 1.31 -12.47
N LYS A 174 12.24 0.93 -12.90
CA LYS A 174 12.58 0.61 -14.30
C LYS A 174 13.13 -0.81 -14.41
N THR A 175 13.29 -1.28 -15.64
CA THR A 175 13.98 -2.54 -15.97
C THR A 175 15.41 -2.56 -15.47
#